data_49d9893e2a0f519f2b9f09cf6b70143b
#
_entry.id   49d9893e2a0f519f2b9f09cf6b70143b
#
_cell.length_a   1.000
_cell.length_b   1.000
_cell.length_c   1.000
_cell.angle_alpha   90.00
_cell.angle_beta   90.00
_cell.angle_gamma   90.00
#
_symmetry.space_group_name_H-M   'P 1'
#
loop_
_entity.id
_entity.type
_entity.pdbx_description
1 polymer ?
#
loop_
_entity_poly.entity_id
_entity_poly.type
_entity_poly.pdbx_seq_one_letter_code
_entity_poly.pdbx_strand_id
1 'polypeptide(L)' 'MNKPLILVVEDDRPVRNLIVTTLKSHDYRYLTAENGHGAIMEATSHNPDIVLLDLGLPDIDGTQVIESIRS' A
#
# COMPACT_ATOMS: atom_id res chain seq x y z
N MET A 1 2.30 -3.66 -22.52
CA MET A 1 2.99 -2.91 -21.47
C MET A 1 2.38 -3.20 -20.10
N ASN A 2 3.21 -3.44 -19.11
CA ASN A 2 2.70 -3.77 -17.78
C ASN A 2 2.25 -2.52 -17.03
N LYS A 3 1.10 -2.60 -16.40
CA LYS A 3 0.64 -1.56 -15.50
C LYS A 3 1.49 -1.57 -14.23
N PRO A 4 1.69 -0.41 -13.58
CA PRO A 4 2.42 -0.39 -12.32
C PRO A 4 1.69 -1.18 -11.25
N LEU A 5 2.45 -1.76 -10.32
CA LEU A 5 1.92 -2.42 -9.14
C LEU A 5 1.85 -1.41 -8.01
N ILE A 6 0.67 -1.24 -7.43
CA ILE A 6 0.42 -0.23 -6.41
C ILE A 6 0.10 -0.94 -5.08
N LEU A 7 0.84 -0.59 -4.04
CA LEU A 7 0.55 -1.06 -2.69
C LEU A 7 -0.29 0.01 -1.98
N VAL A 8 -1.48 -0.37 -1.53
CA VAL A 8 -2.38 0.51 -0.78
C VAL A 8 -2.30 0.15 0.69
N VAL A 9 -1.83 1.08 1.50
CA VAL A 9 -1.68 0.88 2.95
C VAL A 9 -2.68 1.79 3.66
N GLU A 10 -3.77 1.21 4.14
CA GLU A 10 -4.86 1.94 4.77
C GLU A 10 -5.57 1.04 5.78
N ASP A 11 -5.68 1.49 7.02
CA ASP A 11 -6.34 0.72 8.09
C ASP A 11 -7.87 0.81 8.05
N ASP A 12 -8.41 1.86 7.46
CA ASP A 12 -9.86 2.03 7.35
C ASP A 12 -10.40 1.27 6.15
N ARG A 13 -11.21 0.23 6.42
CA ARG A 13 -11.71 -0.64 5.36
C ARG A 13 -12.53 0.10 4.28
N PRO A 14 -13.49 0.97 4.62
CA PRO A 14 -14.24 1.69 3.59
C PRO A 14 -13.36 2.54 2.68
N VAL A 15 -12.37 3.23 3.26
CA VAL A 15 -11.44 4.06 2.48
C VAL A 15 -10.57 3.16 1.59
N ARG A 16 -10.06 2.07 2.14
CA ARG A 16 -9.25 1.11 1.37
C ARG A 16 -10.05 0.55 0.20
N ASN A 17 -11.30 0.18 0.43
CA ASN A 17 -12.15 -0.36 -0.62
C ASN A 17 -12.44 0.66 -1.72
N LEU A 18 -12.61 1.92 -1.35
CA LEU A 18 -12.81 3.00 -2.32
C LEU A 18 -11.59 3.15 -3.23
N ILE A 19 -10.40 3.14 -2.64
CA ILE A 19 -9.15 3.24 -3.42
C ILE A 19 -9.00 2.03 -4.34
N VAL A 20 -9.23 0.83 -3.82
CA VAL A 20 -9.13 -0.41 -4.60
C VAL A 20 -10.12 -0.41 -5.77
N THR A 21 -11.36 0.04 -5.53
CA THR A 21 -12.36 0.12 -6.58
C THR A 21 -11.91 1.06 -7.70
N THR A 22 -11.32 2.19 -7.33
CA THR A 22 -10.78 3.14 -8.31
C THR A 22 -9.66 2.52 -9.12
N LEU A 23 -8.74 1.81 -8.46
CA LEU A 23 -7.62 1.16 -9.16
C LEU A 23 -8.12 0.08 -10.11
N LYS A 24 -9.09 -0.72 -9.69
CA LYS A 24 -9.69 -1.75 -10.54
C LYS A 24 -10.33 -1.15 -11.80
N SER A 25 -11.00 -0.02 -11.66
CA SER A 25 -11.69 0.59 -12.79
C SER A 25 -10.72 1.12 -13.84
N HIS A 26 -9.45 1.31 -13.48
CA HIS A 26 -8.40 1.73 -14.40
C HIS A 26 -7.43 0.59 -14.77
N ASP A 27 -7.79 -0.64 -14.44
CA ASP A 27 -6.99 -1.84 -14.72
C ASP A 27 -5.58 -1.83 -14.10
N TYR A 28 -5.41 -1.12 -12.98
CA TYR A 28 -4.14 -1.18 -12.25
C TYR A 28 -4.04 -2.45 -11.42
N ARG A 29 -2.81 -2.96 -11.32
CA ARG A 29 -2.51 -4.03 -10.38
C ARG A 29 -2.31 -3.42 -9.00
N TYR A 30 -2.75 -4.12 -7.95
CA TYR A 30 -2.64 -3.59 -6.60
C TYR A 30 -2.45 -4.69 -5.57
N LEU A 31 -1.89 -4.27 -4.43
CA LEU A 31 -1.82 -5.05 -3.19
C LEU A 31 -2.39 -4.18 -2.09
N THR A 32 -2.84 -4.80 -1.02
CA THR A 32 -3.36 -4.05 0.13
C THR A 32 -2.66 -4.47 1.41
N ALA A 33 -2.55 -3.52 2.35
CA ALA A 33 -2.08 -3.78 3.70
C ALA A 33 -2.89 -2.93 4.67
N GLU A 34 -3.17 -3.46 5.85
CA GLU A 34 -3.98 -2.79 6.86
C GLU A 34 -3.13 -2.01 7.85
N ASN A 35 -1.85 -2.28 7.92
CA ASN A 35 -0.95 -1.67 8.89
C ASN A 35 0.47 -1.62 8.34
N GLY A 36 1.36 -1.01 9.12
CA GLY A 36 2.73 -0.79 8.69
C GLY A 36 3.55 -2.06 8.53
N HIS A 37 3.37 -3.03 9.42
CA HIS A 37 4.08 -4.30 9.30
C HIS A 37 3.66 -5.06 8.05
N GLY A 38 2.35 -5.09 7.76
CA GLY A 38 1.84 -5.70 6.54
C GLY A 38 2.36 -5.00 5.29
N ALA A 39 2.47 -3.66 5.35
CA ALA A 39 2.99 -2.88 4.24
C ALA A 39 4.44 -3.24 3.94
N ILE A 40 5.26 -3.37 4.98
CA ILE A 40 6.67 -3.73 4.81
C ILE A 40 6.79 -5.13 4.21
N MET A 41 6.00 -6.09 4.71
CA MET A 41 6.00 -7.46 4.18
C MET A 41 5.61 -7.48 2.70
N GLU A 42 4.55 -6.79 2.34
CA GLU A 42 4.09 -6.75 0.95
C GLU A 42 5.12 -6.07 0.05
N ALA A 43 5.71 -4.97 0.51
CA ALA A 43 6.69 -4.24 -0.27
C ALA A 43 7.96 -5.06 -0.52
N THR A 44 8.43 -5.79 0.50
CA THR A 44 9.64 -6.61 0.35
C THR A 44 9.39 -7.86 -0.47
N SER A 45 8.16 -8.41 -0.42
CA SER A 45 7.82 -9.64 -1.17
C SER A 45 7.51 -9.37 -2.63
N HIS A 46 6.88 -8.23 -2.95
CA HIS A 46 6.34 -7.97 -4.28
C HIS A 46 6.95 -6.76 -4.98
N ASN A 47 7.73 -5.97 -4.28
CA ASN A 47 8.46 -4.84 -4.85
C ASN A 47 7.56 -3.90 -5.68
N PRO A 48 6.52 -3.29 -5.06
CA PRO A 48 5.59 -2.44 -5.81
C PRO A 48 6.27 -1.19 -6.36
N ASP A 49 5.69 -0.66 -7.44
CA ASP A 49 6.19 0.56 -8.08
C ASP A 49 5.77 1.81 -7.33
N ILE A 50 4.60 1.77 -6.71
CA ILE A 50 4.00 2.92 -6.01
C ILE A 50 3.43 2.44 -4.69
N VAL A 51 3.58 3.24 -3.64
CA VAL A 51 2.98 2.97 -2.34
C VAL A 51 2.10 4.15 -1.94
N LEU A 52 0.81 3.90 -1.75
CA LEU A 52 -0.13 4.87 -1.20
C LEU A 52 -0.24 4.60 0.29
N LEU A 53 0.26 5.51 1.10
CA LEU A 53 0.46 5.27 2.52
C LEU A 53 -0.32 6.25 3.39
N ASP A 54 -1.13 5.71 4.32
CA ASP A 54 -1.76 6.48 5.38
C ASP A 54 -0.74 6.65 6.52
N LEU A 55 -0.36 7.88 6.81
CA LEU A 55 0.63 8.17 7.86
C LEU A 55 0.10 7.95 9.27
N GLY A 56 -1.21 7.76 9.43
CA GLY A 56 -1.84 7.50 10.72
C GLY A 56 -2.01 6.03 11.05
N LEU A 57 -1.14 5.14 10.57
CA LEU A 57 -1.24 3.70 10.80
C LEU A 57 -1.17 3.36 12.28
N PRO A 58 -1.88 2.30 12.72
CA PRO A 58 -2.01 2.00 14.14
C PRO A 58 -0.78 1.36 14.79
N ASP A 59 0.10 0.72 14.03
CA ASP A 59 1.18 -0.08 14.60
C ASP A 59 2.56 0.59 14.55
N ILE A 60 2.86 1.32 13.47
CA ILE A 60 4.14 2.03 13.37
C ILE A 60 3.93 3.36 12.67
N ASP A 61 4.89 4.26 12.85
CA ASP A 61 4.88 5.56 12.19
C ASP A 61 5.02 5.39 10.68
N GLY A 62 4.23 6.13 9.91
CA GLY A 62 4.29 6.08 8.45
C GLY A 62 5.67 6.41 7.89
N THR A 63 6.43 7.29 8.54
CA THR A 63 7.80 7.58 8.14
C THR A 63 8.71 6.38 8.31
N GLN A 64 8.51 5.57 9.35
CA GLN A 64 9.26 4.33 9.54
C GLN A 64 8.95 3.33 8.44
N VAL A 65 7.71 3.25 8.00
CA VAL A 65 7.32 2.39 6.89
C VAL A 65 8.07 2.81 5.62
N ILE A 66 8.08 4.10 5.33
CA ILE A 66 8.77 4.62 4.15
C ILE A 66 10.25 4.29 4.20
N GLU A 67 10.90 4.51 5.34
CA GLU A 67 12.32 4.22 5.49
C GLU A 67 12.62 2.74 5.30
N SER A 68 11.78 1.86 5.86
CA SER A 68 11.97 0.42 5.74
C SER A 68 11.83 -0.05 4.29
N ILE A 69 10.87 0.51 3.56
CA ILE A 69 10.64 0.14 2.17
C ILE A 69 11.76 0.65 1.27
N ARG A 70 12.30 1.83 1.56
CA ARG A 70 13.33 2.46 0.73
C ARG A 70 14.74 1.93 1.01
N SER A 71 14.95 1.30 2.14
CA SER A 71 16.25 0.71 2.46
C SER A 71 16.47 -0.65 1.75
#